data_24f936061f9569a63c9e4a7133e071ee
#
_entry.id   24f936061f9569a63c9e4a7133e071ee
#
_cell.length_a   1.000
_cell.length_b   1.000
_cell.length_c   1.000
_cell.angle_alpha   90.00
_cell.angle_beta   90.00
_cell.angle_gamma   90.00
#
_symmetry.space_group_name_H-M   'P 1'
#
loop_
_entity.id
_entity.type
_entity.pdbx_description
1 polymer ?
#
loop_
_entity_poly.entity_id
_entity_poly.type
_entity_poly.pdbx_seq_one_letter_code
_entity_poly.pdbx_strand_id
1 'polypeptide(L)'
;YFDAGKWRGTWKNDGGTLMNQCIHYTDLLQWIFGDADEVFAYTDRLTHPYIEAEDMGLALIRFKNGAYATVEGTVNVYPNNLSDALAVFGETGTVSVSGKYLDQVERWQFENGTDSLPGAIEKYAVADMGTGHTPLYRDMIDAIEHDREPICSGIEGRKALELVLGIYESAASRKPVRFPLSRGSTMDYVGRFDR
;
A
#
# COMPACT_ATOMS: atom_id res chain seq x y z
N TYR A 1 7.33 -16.56 1.00
CA TYR A 1 6.23 -15.90 1.72
C TYR A 1 5.02 -16.82 1.86
N PHE A 2 4.50 -17.35 0.77
CA PHE A 2 3.28 -18.17 0.78
C PHE A 2 3.45 -19.53 1.46
N ASP A 3 4.65 -20.08 1.50
CA ASP A 3 4.97 -21.36 2.16
C ASP A 3 4.84 -21.31 3.69
N ALA A 4 4.80 -20.13 4.29
CA ALA A 4 4.76 -19.98 5.74
C ALA A 4 3.41 -20.36 6.38
N GLY A 5 2.37 -20.62 5.59
CA GLY A 5 1.07 -21.03 6.11
C GLY A 5 0.04 -21.33 5.03
N LYS A 6 -0.75 -22.38 5.21
CA LYS A 6 -1.76 -22.85 4.24
C LYS A 6 -2.90 -21.85 3.96
N TRP A 7 -3.08 -20.84 4.80
CA TRP A 7 -4.10 -19.80 4.62
C TRP A 7 -3.63 -18.67 3.70
N ARG A 8 -2.29 -18.55 3.52
CA ARG A 8 -1.70 -17.49 2.70
C ARG A 8 -2.00 -17.70 1.23
N GLY A 9 -2.24 -16.62 0.53
CA GLY A 9 -2.60 -16.63 -0.89
C GLY A 9 -3.97 -17.22 -1.20
N THR A 10 -4.84 -17.40 -0.19
CA THR A 10 -6.23 -17.82 -0.39
C THR A 10 -7.15 -16.58 -0.43
N TRP A 11 -8.12 -16.56 -1.35
CA TRP A 11 -9.07 -15.45 -1.44
C TRP A 11 -9.89 -15.26 -0.16
N LYS A 12 -10.18 -16.35 0.53
CA LYS A 12 -11.00 -16.34 1.75
C LYS A 12 -10.31 -15.67 2.94
N ASN A 13 -9.00 -15.86 3.11
CA ASN A 13 -8.35 -15.50 4.37
C ASN A 13 -7.28 -14.42 4.23
N ASP A 14 -6.69 -14.25 3.05
CA ASP A 14 -5.46 -13.46 2.89
C ASP A 14 -5.50 -12.55 1.65
N GLY A 15 -6.06 -13.01 0.54
CA GLY A 15 -5.81 -12.42 -0.76
C GLY A 15 -4.40 -12.74 -1.24
N GLY A 16 -3.88 -11.94 -2.16
CA GLY A 16 -2.54 -12.11 -2.70
C GLY A 16 -1.55 -11.07 -2.17
N THR A 17 -0.53 -10.83 -2.97
CA THR A 17 0.55 -9.88 -2.67
C THR A 17 0.04 -8.48 -2.38
N LEU A 18 -0.92 -7.98 -3.17
CA LEU A 18 -1.44 -6.63 -3.01
C LEU A 18 -2.19 -6.47 -1.69
N MET A 19 -3.02 -7.45 -1.33
CA MET A 19 -3.83 -7.40 -0.12
C MET A 19 -2.99 -7.57 1.15
N ASN A 20 -1.97 -8.41 1.13
CA ASN A 20 -1.20 -8.73 2.33
C ASN A 20 0.07 -7.87 2.46
N GLN A 21 0.88 -7.78 1.40
CA GLN A 21 2.17 -7.09 1.47
C GLN A 21 2.07 -5.62 1.05
N CYS A 22 1.31 -5.32 0.01
CA CYS A 22 1.30 -3.98 -0.57
C CYS A 22 0.23 -3.05 0.03
N ILE A 23 -0.68 -3.56 0.85
CA ILE A 23 -1.76 -2.75 1.44
C ILE A 23 -1.22 -1.57 2.26
N HIS A 24 -0.08 -1.73 2.93
CA HIS A 24 0.58 -0.66 3.68
C HIS A 24 0.98 0.52 2.78
N TYR A 25 1.43 0.22 1.56
CA TYR A 25 1.86 1.24 0.58
C TYR A 25 0.67 1.88 -0.11
N THR A 26 -0.40 1.14 -0.37
CA THR A 26 -1.65 1.71 -0.90
C THR A 26 -2.33 2.62 0.12
N ASP A 27 -2.26 2.29 1.40
CA ASP A 27 -2.70 3.13 2.50
C ASP A 27 -1.86 4.43 2.57
N LEU A 28 -0.53 4.29 2.53
CA LEU A 28 0.40 5.41 2.54
C LEU A 28 0.16 6.38 1.36
N LEU A 29 -0.14 5.87 0.17
CA LEU A 29 -0.50 6.71 -0.98
C LEU A 29 -1.76 7.52 -0.71
N GLN A 30 -2.79 6.93 -0.11
CA GLN A 30 -4.02 7.65 0.23
C GLN A 30 -3.80 8.66 1.36
N TRP A 31 -2.93 8.33 2.32
CA TRP A 31 -2.54 9.29 3.36
C TRP A 31 -1.82 10.51 2.79
N ILE A 32 -0.98 10.33 1.76
CA ILE A 32 -0.23 11.43 1.11
C ILE A 32 -1.12 12.22 0.14
N PHE A 33 -1.92 11.55 -0.69
CA PHE A 33 -2.63 12.17 -1.81
C PHE A 33 -4.14 12.31 -1.60
N GLY A 34 -4.68 11.77 -0.50
CA GLY A 34 -6.12 11.74 -0.25
C GLY A 34 -6.84 10.63 -0.99
N ASP A 35 -8.16 10.77 -1.12
CA ASP A 35 -9.02 9.73 -1.69
C ASP A 35 -8.69 9.43 -3.16
N ALA A 36 -8.66 8.15 -3.51
CA ALA A 36 -8.62 7.71 -4.89
C ALA A 36 -9.92 8.08 -5.64
N ASP A 37 -9.80 8.42 -6.91
CA ASP A 37 -10.92 8.66 -7.85
C ASP A 37 -11.11 7.47 -8.80
N GLU A 38 -10.02 6.98 -9.37
CA GLU A 38 -10.07 5.92 -10.39
C GLU A 38 -8.79 5.08 -10.37
N VAL A 39 -8.92 3.79 -10.66
CA VAL A 39 -7.78 2.87 -10.83
C VAL A 39 -7.92 2.04 -12.10
N PHE A 40 -6.78 1.79 -12.78
CA PHE A 40 -6.64 0.78 -13.82
C PHE A 40 -5.49 -0.17 -13.48
N ALA A 41 -5.70 -1.47 -13.61
CA ALA A 41 -4.74 -2.45 -13.09
C ALA A 41 -4.65 -3.75 -13.88
N TYR A 42 -3.52 -4.43 -13.69
CA TYR A 42 -3.26 -5.81 -14.04
C TYR A 42 -2.84 -6.60 -12.82
N THR A 43 -3.35 -7.81 -12.66
CA THR A 43 -2.88 -8.77 -11.64
C THR A 43 -2.76 -10.14 -12.27
N ASP A 44 -1.74 -10.89 -11.87
CA ASP A 44 -1.56 -12.27 -12.34
C ASP A 44 -0.91 -13.14 -11.26
N ARG A 45 -0.99 -14.45 -11.47
CA ARG A 45 -0.32 -15.50 -10.71
C ARG A 45 0.74 -16.15 -11.61
N LEU A 46 1.98 -15.70 -11.48
CA LEU A 46 3.04 -16.02 -12.43
C LEU A 46 3.93 -17.18 -11.98
N THR A 47 4.33 -17.23 -10.71
CA THR A 47 5.35 -18.16 -10.22
C THR A 47 4.88 -19.08 -9.09
N HIS A 48 3.72 -18.80 -8.48
CA HIS A 48 3.20 -19.58 -7.35
C HIS A 48 1.89 -20.27 -7.71
N PRO A 49 1.91 -21.36 -8.54
CA PRO A 49 0.69 -22.01 -9.04
C PRO A 49 -0.17 -22.66 -7.95
N TYR A 50 0.35 -22.79 -6.75
CA TYR A 50 -0.29 -23.44 -5.59
C TYR A 50 -1.09 -22.47 -4.72
N ILE A 51 -1.08 -21.16 -4.99
CA ILE A 51 -1.94 -20.17 -4.32
C ILE A 51 -3.19 -19.91 -5.17
N GLU A 52 -4.22 -19.34 -4.57
CA GLU A 52 -5.47 -18.96 -5.26
C GLU A 52 -5.42 -17.55 -5.85
N ALA A 53 -4.77 -16.64 -5.13
CA ALA A 53 -4.72 -15.22 -5.45
C ALA A 53 -3.48 -14.85 -6.29
N GLU A 54 -3.26 -13.56 -6.48
CA GLU A 54 -2.16 -13.04 -7.29
C GLU A 54 -0.84 -13.00 -6.51
N ASP A 55 0.26 -13.15 -7.24
CA ASP A 55 1.63 -12.94 -6.77
C ASP A 55 2.31 -11.71 -7.42
N MET A 56 1.57 -11.02 -8.31
CA MET A 56 2.00 -9.80 -8.98
C MET A 56 0.82 -8.89 -9.28
N GLY A 57 1.00 -7.59 -9.08
CA GLY A 57 0.04 -6.56 -9.46
C GLY A 57 0.69 -5.25 -9.86
N LEU A 58 0.11 -4.61 -10.87
CA LEU A 58 0.48 -3.30 -11.38
C LEU A 58 -0.78 -2.44 -11.44
N ALA A 59 -0.71 -1.20 -10.92
CA ALA A 59 -1.84 -0.30 -10.96
C ALA A 59 -1.44 1.13 -11.30
N LEU A 60 -2.34 1.83 -12.01
CA LEU A 60 -2.33 3.27 -12.23
C LEU A 60 -3.49 3.87 -11.45
N ILE A 61 -3.23 4.82 -10.59
CA ILE A 61 -4.22 5.44 -9.72
C ILE A 61 -4.31 6.93 -10.01
N ARG A 62 -5.54 7.44 -10.11
CA ARG A 62 -5.83 8.87 -10.11
C ARG A 62 -6.50 9.22 -8.79
N PHE A 63 -6.07 10.30 -8.15
CA PHE A 63 -6.64 10.82 -6.93
C PHE A 63 -7.58 12.00 -7.20
N LYS A 64 -8.51 12.25 -6.27
CA LYS A 64 -9.49 13.36 -6.39
C LYS A 64 -8.86 14.74 -6.44
N ASN A 65 -7.67 14.90 -5.85
CA ASN A 65 -6.90 16.15 -5.91
C ASN A 65 -6.16 16.38 -7.24
N GLY A 66 -6.24 15.42 -8.19
CA GLY A 66 -5.58 15.47 -9.48
C GLY A 66 -4.20 14.82 -9.53
N ALA A 67 -3.68 14.30 -8.42
CA ALA A 67 -2.44 13.55 -8.41
C ALA A 67 -2.60 12.17 -9.08
N TYR A 68 -1.48 11.60 -9.53
CA TYR A 68 -1.39 10.26 -10.11
C TYR A 68 -0.32 9.44 -9.39
N ALA A 69 -0.57 8.14 -9.28
CA ALA A 69 0.43 7.21 -8.79
C ALA A 69 0.47 5.92 -9.62
N THR A 70 1.64 5.27 -9.55
CA THR A 70 1.83 3.89 -10.01
C THR A 70 2.10 3.01 -8.81
N VAL A 71 1.54 1.80 -8.81
CA VAL A 71 1.83 0.76 -7.83
C VAL A 71 2.37 -0.44 -8.57
N GLU A 72 3.49 -0.96 -8.11
CA GLU A 72 4.03 -2.25 -8.49
C GLU A 72 4.23 -3.08 -7.24
N GLY A 73 3.63 -4.26 -7.19
CA GLY A 73 3.74 -5.18 -6.06
C GLY A 73 3.93 -6.61 -6.52
N THR A 74 4.98 -7.26 -6.04
CA THR A 74 5.25 -8.66 -6.35
C THR A 74 6.03 -9.34 -5.24
N VAL A 75 5.80 -10.64 -5.08
CA VAL A 75 6.64 -11.54 -4.27
C VAL A 75 7.52 -12.45 -5.14
N ASN A 76 7.56 -12.21 -6.45
CA ASN A 76 8.32 -12.98 -7.42
C ASN A 76 9.79 -12.52 -7.49
N VAL A 77 10.41 -12.31 -6.36
CA VAL A 77 11.79 -11.82 -6.25
C VAL A 77 12.72 -12.92 -5.78
N TYR A 78 13.79 -13.17 -6.51
CA TYR A 78 14.76 -14.23 -6.24
C TYR A 78 16.18 -13.64 -6.12
N PRO A 79 17.04 -14.17 -5.23
CA PRO A 79 16.78 -15.22 -4.23
C PRO A 79 16.15 -14.71 -2.94
N ASN A 80 16.19 -13.40 -2.70
CA ASN A 80 15.71 -12.73 -1.50
C ASN A 80 14.92 -11.48 -1.89
N ASN A 81 14.13 -10.95 -0.97
CA ASN A 81 13.44 -9.68 -1.17
C ASN A 81 14.42 -8.57 -1.56
N LEU A 82 14.01 -7.71 -2.51
CA LEU A 82 14.85 -6.64 -3.01
C LEU A 82 14.80 -5.43 -2.06
N SER A 83 13.76 -4.66 -2.16
CA SER A 83 13.56 -3.42 -1.40
C SER A 83 12.15 -2.92 -1.65
N ASP A 84 11.60 -2.21 -0.67
CA ASP A 84 10.44 -1.37 -0.89
C ASP A 84 10.93 0.02 -1.30
N ALA A 85 10.17 0.72 -2.13
CA ALA A 85 10.51 2.06 -2.57
C ALA A 85 9.26 2.93 -2.76
N LEU A 86 9.35 4.19 -2.38
CA LEU A 86 8.34 5.20 -2.64
C LEU A 86 9.02 6.49 -3.10
N ALA A 87 8.59 7.04 -4.22
CA ALA A 87 9.01 8.35 -4.68
C ALA A 87 7.80 9.27 -4.87
N VAL A 88 7.89 10.49 -4.37
CA VAL A 88 6.86 11.53 -4.50
C VAL A 88 7.48 12.71 -5.25
N PHE A 89 6.84 13.12 -6.33
CA PHE A 89 7.20 14.25 -7.16
C PHE A 89 6.13 15.33 -7.03
N GLY A 90 6.45 16.39 -6.31
CA GLY A 90 5.58 17.57 -6.17
C GLY A 90 6.08 18.75 -6.97
N GLU A 91 5.25 19.79 -7.06
CA GLU A 91 5.59 21.03 -7.80
C GLU A 91 6.85 21.71 -7.25
N THR A 92 7.06 21.65 -5.94
CA THR A 92 8.15 22.36 -5.25
C THR A 92 9.10 21.43 -4.51
N GLY A 93 8.96 20.12 -4.68
CA GLY A 93 9.85 19.19 -4.01
C GLY A 93 9.75 17.75 -4.50
N THR A 94 10.80 17.00 -4.18
CA THR A 94 10.89 15.56 -4.46
C THR A 94 11.39 14.84 -3.21
N VAL A 95 10.68 13.78 -2.84
CA VAL A 95 11.07 12.86 -1.77
C VAL A 95 11.17 11.45 -2.34
N SER A 96 12.22 10.72 -1.99
CA SER A 96 12.37 9.31 -2.31
C SER A 96 12.90 8.58 -1.08
N VAL A 97 12.22 7.49 -0.76
CA VAL A 97 12.57 6.59 0.34
C VAL A 97 12.62 5.17 -0.16
N SER A 98 13.50 4.36 0.42
CA SER A 98 13.67 2.95 0.08
C SER A 98 14.05 2.12 1.32
N GLY A 99 14.48 0.89 1.10
CA GLY A 99 14.84 -0.03 2.16
C GLY A 99 13.73 -1.02 2.47
N LYS A 100 14.05 -1.99 3.31
CA LYS A 100 13.11 -3.08 3.64
C LYS A 100 11.83 -2.58 4.34
N TYR A 101 11.88 -1.41 4.93
CA TYR A 101 10.80 -0.81 5.72
C TYR A 101 10.60 0.68 5.38
N LEU A 102 11.03 1.12 4.18
CA LEU A 102 11.08 2.54 3.79
C LEU A 102 11.88 3.40 4.79
N ASP A 103 12.92 2.83 5.36
CA ASP A 103 13.75 3.42 6.43
C ASP A 103 14.99 4.16 5.90
N GLN A 104 15.18 4.19 4.60
CA GLN A 104 16.29 4.85 3.93
C GLN A 104 15.79 6.03 3.12
N VAL A 105 16.15 7.25 3.51
CA VAL A 105 15.84 8.46 2.74
C VAL A 105 16.91 8.66 1.68
N GLU A 106 16.55 8.51 0.40
CA GLU A 106 17.47 8.65 -0.73
C GLU A 106 17.50 10.08 -1.27
N ARG A 107 16.33 10.75 -1.25
CA ARG A 107 16.19 12.14 -1.71
C ARG A 107 15.22 12.89 -0.82
N TRP A 108 15.62 14.10 -0.47
CA TRP A 108 14.81 15.07 0.26
C TRP A 108 15.17 16.45 -0.26
N GLN A 109 14.41 16.95 -1.22
CA GLN A 109 14.75 18.17 -1.91
C GLN A 109 13.51 19.04 -2.13
N PHE A 110 13.58 20.28 -1.67
CA PHE A 110 12.53 21.27 -1.82
C PHE A 110 13.07 22.57 -2.36
N GLU A 111 12.26 23.32 -3.11
CA GLU A 111 12.63 24.61 -3.71
C GLU A 111 13.17 25.61 -2.68
N ASN A 112 12.56 25.69 -1.53
CA ASN A 112 12.94 26.62 -0.46
C ASN A 112 14.15 26.18 0.38
N GLY A 113 14.76 25.04 0.07
CA GLY A 113 15.98 24.56 0.73
C GLY A 113 15.90 24.41 2.23
N THR A 114 14.71 24.27 2.79
CA THR A 114 14.46 24.36 4.24
C THR A 114 15.00 23.18 5.02
N ASP A 115 15.14 22.01 4.40
CA ASP A 115 15.71 20.83 5.04
C ASP A 115 16.81 20.20 4.17
N SER A 116 18.02 20.10 4.72
CA SER A 116 19.07 19.28 4.09
C SER A 116 18.73 17.78 4.29
N LEU A 117 19.13 16.94 3.35
CA LEU A 117 18.96 15.49 3.49
C LEU A 117 19.50 14.94 4.83
N PRO A 118 20.70 15.33 5.33
CA PRO A 118 21.15 14.92 6.65
C PRO A 118 20.23 15.32 7.79
N GLY A 119 19.70 16.53 7.77
CA GLY A 119 18.77 17.01 8.80
C GLY A 119 17.42 16.27 8.77
N ALA A 120 16.93 15.92 7.58
CA ALA A 120 15.72 15.11 7.44
C ALA A 120 15.96 13.68 7.97
N ILE A 121 17.09 13.07 7.68
CA ILE A 121 17.44 11.74 8.21
C ILE A 121 17.51 11.78 9.73
N GLU A 122 18.21 12.76 10.32
CA GLU A 122 18.34 12.89 11.77
C GLU A 122 16.97 13.09 12.45
N LYS A 123 16.10 13.91 11.84
CA LYS A 123 14.81 14.27 12.41
C LYS A 123 13.74 13.18 12.27
N TYR A 124 13.74 12.46 11.17
CA TYR A 124 12.64 11.54 10.80
C TYR A 124 13.05 10.07 10.71
N ALA A 125 14.33 9.74 10.80
CA ALA A 125 14.78 8.35 10.80
C ALA A 125 14.16 7.57 11.96
N VAL A 126 13.53 6.46 11.65
CA VAL A 126 13.04 5.53 12.67
C VAL A 126 14.19 4.62 13.07
N ALA A 127 14.72 4.84 14.26
CA ALA A 127 15.90 4.12 14.75
C ALA A 127 15.62 2.64 15.08
N ASP A 128 14.36 2.28 15.34
CA ASP A 128 13.96 0.92 15.73
C ASP A 128 12.50 0.63 15.30
N MET A 129 12.33 -0.38 14.47
CA MET A 129 11.01 -0.89 14.07
C MET A 129 10.15 -1.35 15.24
N GLY A 130 10.76 -1.80 16.33
CA GLY A 130 10.04 -2.19 17.55
C GLY A 130 9.25 -1.05 18.19
N THR A 131 9.63 0.20 17.92
CA THR A 131 8.93 1.40 18.42
C THR A 131 7.82 1.87 17.50
N GLY A 132 7.74 1.38 16.26
CA GLY A 132 6.79 1.85 15.23
C GLY A 132 5.32 1.73 15.64
N HIS A 133 4.94 0.70 16.38
CA HIS A 133 3.58 0.52 16.89
C HIS A 133 3.27 1.31 18.17
N THR A 134 4.28 1.75 18.89
CA THR A 134 4.10 2.48 20.17
C THR A 134 3.29 3.77 20.00
N PRO A 135 3.54 4.63 19.00
CA PRO A 135 2.71 5.80 18.76
C PRO A 135 1.25 5.47 18.47
N LEU A 136 0.99 4.40 17.72
CA LEU A 136 -0.37 3.93 17.41
C LEU A 136 -1.13 3.54 18.68
N TYR A 137 -0.53 2.76 19.57
CA TYR A 137 -1.15 2.40 20.83
C TYR A 137 -1.37 3.61 21.75
N ARG A 138 -0.43 4.55 21.80
CA ARG A 138 -0.58 5.79 22.56
C ARG A 138 -1.74 6.63 22.04
N ASP A 139 -1.84 6.79 20.73
CA ASP A 139 -2.94 7.51 20.09
C ASP A 139 -4.30 6.87 20.41
N MET A 140 -4.38 5.53 20.35
CA MET A 140 -5.61 4.81 20.69
C MET A 140 -6.00 5.00 22.16
N ILE A 141 -5.06 4.94 23.08
CA ILE A 141 -5.32 5.17 24.52
C ILE A 141 -5.81 6.60 24.73
N ASP A 142 -5.10 7.58 24.18
CA ASP A 142 -5.49 8.99 24.27
C ASP A 142 -6.86 9.27 23.64
N ALA A 143 -7.17 8.61 22.50
CA ALA A 143 -8.47 8.71 21.85
C ALA A 143 -9.60 8.22 22.77
N ILE A 144 -9.39 7.11 23.50
CA ILE A 144 -10.35 6.56 24.44
C ILE A 144 -10.51 7.49 25.65
N GLU A 145 -9.41 8.00 26.21
CA GLU A 145 -9.41 8.87 27.40
C GLU A 145 -10.09 10.23 27.15
N HIS A 146 -10.01 10.73 25.90
CA HIS A 146 -10.52 12.06 25.54
C HIS A 146 -11.75 12.01 24.61
N ASP A 147 -12.36 10.82 24.42
CA ASP A 147 -13.54 10.62 23.57
C ASP A 147 -13.39 11.25 22.17
N ARG A 148 -12.25 11.00 21.52
CA ARG A 148 -11.94 11.45 20.16
C ARG A 148 -11.68 10.28 19.21
N GLU A 149 -11.76 10.56 17.92
CA GLU A 149 -11.35 9.56 16.92
C GLU A 149 -9.82 9.35 16.95
N PRO A 150 -9.35 8.08 16.84
CA PRO A 150 -7.94 7.78 16.65
C PRO A 150 -7.48 8.17 15.24
N ILE A 151 -6.19 8.45 15.08
CA ILE A 151 -5.59 8.77 13.77
C ILE A 151 -5.81 7.62 12.77
N CYS A 152 -5.59 6.37 13.22
CA CYS A 152 -5.86 5.17 12.41
C CYS A 152 -7.26 4.63 12.73
N SER A 153 -8.29 5.25 12.18
CA SER A 153 -9.68 4.81 12.37
C SER A 153 -10.06 3.64 11.44
N GLY A 154 -11.17 2.96 11.76
CA GLY A 154 -11.71 1.93 10.87
C GLY A 154 -12.14 2.46 9.51
N ILE A 155 -12.46 3.75 9.40
CA ILE A 155 -12.78 4.40 8.13
C ILE A 155 -11.53 4.48 7.25
N GLU A 156 -10.40 4.90 7.82
CA GLU A 156 -9.13 4.98 7.07
C GLU A 156 -8.65 3.58 6.64
N GLY A 157 -8.70 2.58 7.55
CA GLY A 157 -8.38 1.19 7.19
C GLY A 157 -9.29 0.63 6.08
N ARG A 158 -10.58 1.01 6.06
CA ARG A 158 -11.50 0.64 4.99
C ARG A 158 -11.07 1.22 3.64
N LYS A 159 -10.56 2.45 3.58
CA LYS A 159 -10.11 3.08 2.33
C LYS A 159 -8.95 2.31 1.69
N ALA A 160 -7.98 1.88 2.51
CA ALA A 160 -6.86 1.06 2.02
C ALA A 160 -7.34 -0.26 1.43
N LEU A 161 -8.25 -0.94 2.12
CA LEU A 161 -8.88 -2.17 1.64
C LEU A 161 -9.67 -1.95 0.34
N GLU A 162 -10.46 -0.88 0.28
CA GLU A 162 -11.28 -0.52 -0.88
C GLU A 162 -10.41 -0.26 -2.12
N LEU A 163 -9.25 0.40 -1.96
CA LEU A 163 -8.32 0.63 -3.07
C LEU A 163 -7.78 -0.69 -3.63
N VAL A 164 -7.39 -1.64 -2.79
CA VAL A 164 -6.94 -2.96 -3.25
C VAL A 164 -8.07 -3.74 -3.94
N LEU A 165 -9.29 -3.69 -3.41
CA LEU A 165 -10.45 -4.31 -4.06
C LEU A 165 -10.75 -3.67 -5.42
N GLY A 166 -10.59 -2.34 -5.55
CA GLY A 166 -10.70 -1.64 -6.83
C GLY A 166 -9.64 -2.08 -7.84
N ILE A 167 -8.42 -2.34 -7.39
CA ILE A 167 -7.35 -2.92 -8.22
C ILE A 167 -7.77 -4.30 -8.73
N TYR A 168 -8.30 -5.17 -7.87
CA TYR A 168 -8.79 -6.48 -8.27
C TYR A 168 -9.94 -6.40 -9.26
N GLU A 169 -10.92 -5.52 -9.02
CA GLU A 169 -12.06 -5.31 -9.90
C GLU A 169 -11.61 -4.79 -11.27
N SER A 170 -10.71 -3.83 -11.30
CA SER A 170 -10.16 -3.31 -12.55
C SER A 170 -9.43 -4.37 -13.35
N ALA A 171 -8.57 -5.14 -12.68
CA ALA A 171 -7.84 -6.22 -13.33
C ALA A 171 -8.77 -7.36 -13.81
N ALA A 172 -9.87 -7.64 -13.09
CA ALA A 172 -10.87 -8.63 -13.48
C ALA A 172 -11.69 -8.18 -14.68
N SER A 173 -12.21 -6.96 -14.63
CA SER A 173 -13.06 -6.39 -15.68
C SER A 173 -12.29 -5.90 -16.89
N ARG A 174 -10.97 -5.68 -16.76
CA ARG A 174 -10.10 -5.04 -17.75
C ARG A 174 -10.55 -3.62 -18.11
N LYS A 175 -11.11 -2.91 -17.12
CA LYS A 175 -11.61 -1.54 -17.26
C LYS A 175 -11.16 -0.68 -16.10
N PRO A 176 -11.07 0.65 -16.27
CA PRO A 176 -10.94 1.56 -15.14
C PRO A 176 -12.12 1.39 -14.17
N VAL A 177 -11.83 1.48 -12.88
CA VAL A 177 -12.81 1.39 -11.81
C VAL A 177 -12.78 2.67 -11.00
N ARG A 178 -13.96 3.24 -10.71
CA ARG A 178 -14.12 4.48 -9.95
C ARG A 178 -14.47 4.20 -8.51
N PHE A 179 -14.06 5.12 -7.63
CA PHE A 179 -14.35 5.09 -6.20
C PHE A 179 -15.42 6.12 -5.81
N PRO A 180 -16.20 5.86 -4.74
CA PRO A 180 -16.16 4.65 -3.90
C PRO A 180 -16.75 3.42 -4.60
N LEU A 181 -16.31 2.22 -4.20
CA LEU A 181 -16.90 0.98 -4.68
C LEU A 181 -18.30 0.81 -4.08
N SER A 182 -19.26 0.34 -4.87
CA SER A 182 -20.59 0.00 -4.36
C SER A 182 -20.60 -1.28 -3.51
N ARG A 183 -19.69 -2.19 -3.82
CA ARG A 183 -19.46 -3.47 -3.15
C ARG A 183 -18.10 -4.02 -3.54
N GLY A 184 -17.59 -5.01 -2.84
CA GLY A 184 -16.38 -5.75 -3.18
C GLY A 184 -16.02 -6.75 -2.09
N SER A 185 -15.55 -7.90 -2.52
CA SER A 185 -15.02 -8.94 -1.66
C SER A 185 -13.91 -9.68 -2.39
N THR A 186 -12.91 -10.14 -1.66
CA THR A 186 -11.88 -11.04 -2.22
C THR A 186 -12.51 -12.33 -2.76
N MET A 187 -13.64 -12.74 -2.21
CA MET A 187 -14.39 -13.93 -2.65
C MET A 187 -14.98 -13.80 -4.06
N ASP A 188 -15.11 -12.58 -4.59
CA ASP A 188 -15.59 -12.34 -5.96
C ASP A 188 -14.57 -12.82 -7.03
N TYR A 189 -13.33 -13.13 -6.62
CA TYR A 189 -12.23 -13.51 -7.51
C TYR A 189 -11.81 -14.98 -7.39
N VAL A 190 -12.56 -15.81 -6.63
CA VAL A 190 -12.31 -17.25 -6.53
C VAL A 190 -12.32 -17.90 -7.91
N GLY A 191 -11.29 -18.72 -8.22
CA GLY A 191 -11.13 -19.39 -9.50
C GLY A 191 -10.55 -18.51 -10.63
N ARG A 192 -10.27 -17.22 -10.39
CA ARG A 192 -9.81 -16.29 -11.41
C ARG A 192 -8.56 -16.75 -12.15
N PHE A 193 -7.63 -17.39 -11.46
CA PHE A 193 -6.36 -17.85 -12.03
C PHE A 193 -6.32 -19.37 -12.27
N ASP A 194 -7.43 -20.07 -12.10
CA ASP A 194 -7.52 -21.49 -12.41
C ASP A 194 -7.58 -21.66 -13.93
N ARG A 195 -6.55 -22.30 -14.48
CA ARG A 195 -6.38 -22.60 -15.91
C ARG A 195 -6.35 -24.09 -16.14
#